data_5a7234d0b6e67f6a57e2dc9cc4a9d163
#
_entry.id   5a7234d0b6e67f6a57e2dc9cc4a9d163
#
_cell.length_a   1.000
_cell.length_b   1.000
_cell.length_c   1.000
_cell.angle_alpha   90.00
_cell.angle_beta   90.00
_cell.angle_gamma   90.00
#
_symmetry.space_group_name_H-M   'P 1'
#
loop_
_entity.id
_entity.type
_entity.pdbx_description
1 polymer ?
#
loop_
_entity_poly.entity_id
_entity_poly.type
_entity_poly.pdbx_seq_one_letter_code
_entity_poly.pdbx_strand_id
1 'polypeptide(L)'
;MFEDTNMKAVSAEVMGTFFLVFIGLTAFSTLGGGFGGAFAFGATLMVLMHVMGPISGCHLNPAVSIGNFMSNKMSQDDTIAYVLGQVAGAFIAFAAMAGTFS
;
A
#
# COMPACT_ATOMS: atom_id res chain seq x y z
N MET A 1 -5.34 11.08 19.86
CA MET A 1 -4.95 11.44 18.51
C MET A 1 -5.71 10.67 17.45
N PHE A 2 -5.86 9.36 17.57
CA PHE A 2 -6.51 8.55 16.54
C PHE A 2 -7.91 8.05 16.94
N GLU A 3 -8.61 8.81 17.78
CA GLU A 3 -9.91 8.39 18.32
C GLU A 3 -10.96 8.14 17.25
N ASP A 4 -10.97 8.97 16.21
CA ASP A 4 -11.96 8.88 15.13
C ASP A 4 -11.39 8.18 13.89
N THR A 5 -10.19 7.63 13.96
CA THR A 5 -9.56 6.96 12.83
C THR A 5 -10.15 5.58 12.65
N ASN A 6 -10.50 5.25 11.41
CA ASN A 6 -11.04 3.94 11.06
C ASN A 6 -9.89 2.93 10.98
N MET A 7 -9.73 2.13 12.02
CA MET A 7 -8.63 1.17 12.09
C MET A 7 -8.78 0.04 11.08
N LYS A 8 -10.00 -0.25 10.64
CA LYS A 8 -10.20 -1.22 9.57
C LYS A 8 -9.59 -0.70 8.26
N ALA A 9 -9.77 0.58 7.98
CA ALA A 9 -9.15 1.21 6.82
C ALA A 9 -7.63 1.21 6.92
N VAL A 10 -7.09 1.53 8.09
CA VAL A 10 -5.63 1.51 8.31
C VAL A 10 -5.10 0.11 8.13
N SER A 11 -5.79 -0.91 8.65
CA SER A 11 -5.38 -2.31 8.46
C SER A 11 -5.37 -2.68 6.99
N ALA A 12 -6.34 -2.21 6.21
CA ALA A 12 -6.36 -2.43 4.77
C ALA A 12 -5.16 -1.77 4.09
N GLU A 13 -4.74 -0.59 4.55
CA GLU A 13 -3.55 0.07 4.01
C GLU A 13 -2.27 -0.71 4.33
N VAL A 14 -2.17 -1.29 5.52
CA VAL A 14 -1.04 -2.15 5.88
C VAL A 14 -1.00 -3.37 4.97
N MET A 15 -2.12 -4.10 4.88
CA MET A 15 -2.19 -5.33 4.09
C MET A 15 -2.04 -5.07 2.60
N GLY A 16 -2.69 -4.03 2.11
CA GLY A 16 -2.61 -3.68 0.70
C GLY A 16 -1.20 -3.28 0.29
N THR A 17 -0.54 -2.45 1.09
CA THR A 17 0.84 -2.06 0.81
C THR A 17 1.77 -3.26 0.92
N PHE A 18 1.54 -4.15 1.89
CA PHE A 18 2.31 -5.39 1.98
C PHE A 18 2.23 -6.17 0.67
N PHE A 19 1.02 -6.43 0.17
CA PHE A 19 0.85 -7.20 -1.06
C PHE A 19 1.41 -6.48 -2.27
N LEU A 20 1.21 -5.17 -2.36
CA LEU A 20 1.72 -4.39 -3.48
C LEU A 20 3.24 -4.46 -3.54
N VAL A 21 3.91 -4.26 -2.42
CA VAL A 21 5.37 -4.28 -2.36
C VAL A 21 5.89 -5.70 -2.57
N PHE A 22 5.33 -6.68 -1.88
CA PHE A 22 5.79 -8.06 -1.97
C PHE A 22 5.64 -8.60 -3.39
N ILE A 23 4.43 -8.52 -3.94
CA ILE A 23 4.16 -9.06 -5.27
C ILE A 23 4.84 -8.22 -6.34
N GLY A 24 4.72 -6.89 -6.23
CA GLY A 24 5.26 -5.98 -7.24
C GLY A 24 6.77 -6.06 -7.36
N LEU A 25 7.49 -5.99 -6.24
CA LEU A 25 8.95 -6.05 -6.28
C LEU A 25 9.46 -7.46 -6.61
N THR A 26 8.77 -8.50 -6.14
CA THR A 26 9.12 -9.87 -6.51
C THR A 26 8.97 -10.08 -8.01
N ALA A 27 7.86 -9.66 -8.58
CA ALA A 27 7.63 -9.77 -10.02
C ALA A 27 8.64 -8.95 -10.81
N PHE A 28 8.95 -7.73 -10.34
CA PHE A 28 9.93 -6.88 -11.00
C PHE A 28 11.30 -7.54 -11.02
N SER A 29 11.68 -8.20 -9.92
CA SER A 29 12.97 -8.88 -9.81
C SER A 29 13.03 -10.15 -10.65
N THR A 30 11.94 -10.93 -10.68
CA THR A 30 11.94 -12.25 -11.35
C THR A 30 11.65 -12.15 -12.84
N LEU A 31 10.83 -11.18 -13.26
CA LEU A 31 10.49 -10.99 -14.67
C LEU A 31 11.43 -9.99 -15.37
N GLY A 32 12.45 -9.51 -14.63
CA GLY A 32 13.29 -8.43 -15.11
C GLY A 32 12.52 -7.12 -15.08
N GLY A 33 13.18 -6.02 -15.27
CA GLY A 33 12.51 -4.72 -15.39
C GLY A 33 11.65 -4.67 -16.65
N GLY A 34 11.23 -3.50 -17.05
CA GLY A 34 10.49 -3.30 -18.27
C GLY A 34 9.03 -3.70 -18.15
N PHE A 35 8.46 -4.19 -19.26
CA PHE A 35 7.02 -4.36 -19.37
C PHE A 35 6.47 -5.40 -18.40
N GLY A 36 7.13 -6.55 -18.26
CA GLY A 36 6.64 -7.62 -17.41
C GLY A 36 6.51 -7.20 -15.95
N GLY A 37 7.56 -6.58 -15.42
CA GLY A 37 7.54 -6.10 -14.05
C GLY A 37 6.55 -4.95 -13.86
N ALA A 38 6.53 -4.01 -14.79
CA ALA A 38 5.61 -2.88 -14.73
C ALA A 38 4.15 -3.34 -14.81
N PHE A 39 3.86 -4.28 -15.71
CA PHE A 39 2.51 -4.83 -15.86
C PHE A 39 2.08 -5.54 -14.56
N ALA A 40 2.95 -6.36 -13.98
CA ALA A 40 2.64 -7.08 -12.74
C ALA A 40 2.36 -6.10 -11.60
N PHE A 41 3.13 -5.03 -11.49
CA PHE A 41 2.91 -3.99 -10.49
C PHE A 41 1.54 -3.34 -10.67
N GLY A 42 1.24 -2.91 -11.90
CA GLY A 42 -0.03 -2.25 -12.19
C GLY A 42 -1.23 -3.19 -12.02
N ALA A 43 -1.10 -4.45 -12.46
CA ALA A 43 -2.17 -5.42 -12.30
C ALA A 43 -2.45 -5.72 -10.83
N THR A 44 -1.40 -5.84 -10.01
CA THR A 44 -1.54 -6.03 -8.58
C THR A 44 -2.31 -4.86 -7.95
N LEU A 45 -1.91 -3.63 -8.28
CA LEU A 45 -2.60 -2.45 -7.78
C LEU A 45 -4.06 -2.43 -8.23
N MET A 46 -4.33 -2.78 -9.47
CA MET A 46 -5.70 -2.82 -10.00
C MET A 46 -6.58 -3.77 -9.19
N VAL A 47 -6.09 -4.97 -8.90
CA VAL A 47 -6.84 -5.94 -8.08
C VAL A 47 -7.04 -5.40 -6.66
N LEU A 48 -5.99 -4.85 -6.06
CA LEU A 48 -6.07 -4.31 -4.72
C LEU A 48 -7.07 -3.15 -4.63
N MET A 49 -7.14 -2.31 -5.64
CA MET A 49 -8.09 -1.21 -5.68
C MET A 49 -9.54 -1.71 -5.67
N HIS A 50 -9.81 -2.82 -6.34
CA HIS A 50 -11.15 -3.41 -6.30
C HIS A 50 -11.48 -4.01 -4.94
N VAL A 51 -10.50 -4.65 -4.28
CA VAL A 51 -10.70 -5.30 -2.99
C VAL A 51 -10.69 -4.29 -1.85
N MET A 52 -9.70 -3.43 -1.83
CA MET A 52 -9.44 -2.51 -0.69
C MET A 52 -10.08 -1.15 -0.88
N GLY A 53 -10.45 -0.78 -2.10
CA GLY A 53 -11.06 0.52 -2.39
C GLY A 53 -12.24 0.85 -1.49
N PRO A 54 -13.23 -0.06 -1.38
CA PRO A 54 -14.39 0.19 -0.51
C PRO A 54 -14.05 0.26 0.99
N ILE A 55 -12.89 -0.25 1.39
CA ILE A 55 -12.50 -0.29 2.81
C ILE A 55 -11.70 0.95 3.18
N SER A 56 -10.67 1.29 2.40
CA SER A 56 -9.74 2.37 2.75
C SER A 56 -9.57 3.42 1.66
N GLY A 57 -10.10 3.18 0.47
CA GLY A 57 -9.79 3.98 -0.72
C GLY A 57 -8.55 3.49 -1.44
N CYS A 58 -7.86 2.52 -0.88
CA CYS A 58 -6.69 1.87 -1.51
C CYS A 58 -5.63 2.88 -1.94
N HIS A 59 -5.15 3.69 -1.00
CA HIS A 59 -4.09 4.64 -1.30
C HIS A 59 -2.77 3.93 -1.56
N LEU A 60 -2.34 3.11 -0.62
CA LEU A 60 -1.13 2.28 -0.67
C LEU A 60 0.13 3.07 -1.00
N ASN A 61 0.10 4.37 -0.79
CA ASN A 61 1.16 5.29 -1.20
C ASN A 61 1.04 6.57 -0.38
N PRO A 62 2.09 6.94 0.37
CA PRO A 62 2.05 8.19 1.16
C PRO A 62 1.74 9.43 0.32
N ALA A 63 2.22 9.48 -0.92
CA ALA A 63 1.96 10.63 -1.79
C ALA A 63 0.47 10.75 -2.10
N VAL A 64 -0.23 9.63 -2.30
CA VAL A 64 -1.66 9.63 -2.56
C VAL A 64 -2.42 10.11 -1.31
N SER A 65 -2.05 9.63 -0.13
CA SER A 65 -2.69 10.06 1.12
C SER A 65 -2.46 11.54 1.38
N ILE A 66 -1.24 12.02 1.18
CA ILE A 66 -0.91 13.44 1.34
C ILE A 66 -1.72 14.28 0.36
N GLY A 67 -1.84 13.83 -0.90
CA GLY A 67 -2.66 14.53 -1.89
C GLY A 67 -4.12 14.63 -1.49
N ASN A 68 -4.68 13.56 -0.92
CA ASN A 68 -6.05 13.58 -0.40
C ASN A 68 -6.19 14.56 0.76
N PHE A 69 -5.22 14.59 1.66
CA PHE A 69 -5.21 15.56 2.76
C PHE A 69 -5.19 16.99 2.23
N MET A 70 -4.30 17.27 1.28
CA MET A 70 -4.19 18.61 0.71
C MET A 70 -5.42 19.03 -0.07
N SER A 71 -6.18 18.06 -0.57
CA SER A 71 -7.44 18.30 -1.28
C SER A 71 -8.65 18.33 -0.35
N ASN A 72 -8.43 18.35 0.97
CA ASN A 72 -9.47 18.37 2.00
C ASN A 72 -10.38 17.14 1.97
N LYS A 73 -9.87 16.00 1.52
CA LYS A 73 -10.63 14.76 1.45
C LYS A 73 -10.34 13.81 2.60
N MET A 74 -9.39 14.16 3.45
CA MET A 74 -9.04 13.33 4.59
C MET A 74 -8.43 14.20 5.69
N SER A 75 -8.61 13.78 6.94
CA SER A 75 -8.10 14.52 8.10
C SER A 75 -6.59 14.32 8.26
N GLN A 76 -5.97 15.20 9.05
CA GLN A 76 -4.55 15.06 9.36
C GLN A 76 -4.26 13.75 10.09
N ASP A 77 -5.10 13.39 11.07
CA ASP A 77 -4.90 12.16 11.84
C ASP A 77 -5.01 10.94 10.95
N ASP A 78 -6.00 10.90 10.07
CA ASP A 78 -6.16 9.78 9.14
C ASP A 78 -4.99 9.70 8.17
N THR A 79 -4.49 10.83 7.71
CA THR A 79 -3.33 10.87 6.81
C THR A 79 -2.11 10.27 7.49
N ILE A 80 -1.84 10.67 8.74
CA ILE A 80 -0.72 10.15 9.51
C ILE A 80 -0.87 8.64 9.71
N ALA A 81 -2.08 8.19 10.08
CA ALA A 81 -2.34 6.77 10.30
C ALA A 81 -2.16 5.96 9.01
N TYR A 82 -2.62 6.48 7.88
CA TYR A 82 -2.45 5.82 6.59
C TYR A 82 -0.97 5.69 6.23
N VAL A 83 -0.22 6.79 6.36
CA VAL A 83 1.21 6.78 6.03
C VAL A 83 1.96 5.79 6.92
N LEU A 84 1.67 5.78 8.22
CA LEU A 84 2.29 4.83 9.13
C LEU A 84 1.94 3.38 8.74
N GLY A 85 0.68 3.13 8.39
CA GLY A 85 0.24 1.81 7.95
C GLY A 85 0.93 1.36 6.66
N GLN A 86 1.06 2.25 5.71
CA GLN A 86 1.74 1.98 4.44
C GLN A 86 3.21 1.65 4.66
N VAL A 87 3.90 2.44 5.49
CA VAL A 87 5.31 2.19 5.83
C VAL A 87 5.46 0.85 6.55
N ALA A 88 4.57 0.57 7.50
CA ALA A 88 4.59 -0.72 8.21
C ALA A 88 4.40 -1.89 7.24
N GLY A 89 3.44 -1.79 6.32
CA GLY A 89 3.21 -2.81 5.31
C GLY A 89 4.43 -3.05 4.43
N ALA A 90 5.10 -1.97 4.01
CA ALA A 90 6.32 -2.07 3.22
C ALA A 90 7.44 -2.77 3.97
N PHE A 91 7.63 -2.44 5.25
CA PHE A 91 8.66 -3.09 6.07
C PHE A 91 8.37 -4.57 6.26
N ILE A 92 7.11 -4.94 6.50
CA ILE A 92 6.73 -6.35 6.63
C ILE A 92 6.99 -7.09 5.32
N ALA A 93 6.68 -6.46 4.18
CA ALA A 93 6.96 -7.05 2.88
C ALA A 93 8.47 -7.27 2.67
N PHE A 94 9.28 -6.29 3.05
CA PHE A 94 10.73 -6.42 2.97
C PHE A 94 11.22 -7.60 3.81
N ALA A 95 10.73 -7.73 5.04
CA ALA A 95 11.12 -8.83 5.92
C ALA A 95 10.71 -10.19 5.33
N ALA A 96 9.51 -10.27 4.75
CA ALA A 96 9.03 -11.50 4.11
C ALA A 96 9.87 -11.84 2.88
N MET A 97 10.24 -10.84 2.08
CA MET A 97 11.08 -11.04 0.90
C MET A 97 12.48 -11.52 1.31
N ALA A 98 13.07 -10.91 2.33
CA ALA A 98 14.38 -11.29 2.83
C ALA A 98 14.38 -12.75 3.34
N GLY A 99 13.31 -13.15 4.04
CA GLY A 99 13.17 -14.52 4.52
C GLY A 99 12.92 -15.54 3.41
N THR A 100 12.32 -15.11 2.30
CA THR A 100 11.93 -16.01 1.20
C THR A 100 13.06 -16.17 0.16
N PHE A 101 13.76 -15.09 -0.13
CA PHE A 101 14.68 -15.04 -1.27
C PHE A 101 16.15 -14.84 -0.88
N SER A 102 16.47 -14.89 0.40
CA SER A 102 17.87 -14.72 0.85
C SER A 102 18.65 -16.05 0.94
#